data_a141874c4c408d1af95e3c57d7fcaa6f
#
_entry.id   a141874c4c408d1af95e3c57d7fcaa6f
#
_cell.length_a   1.000
_cell.length_b   1.000
_cell.length_c   1.000
_cell.angle_alpha   90.00
_cell.angle_beta   90.00
_cell.angle_gamma   90.00
#
_symmetry.space_group_name_H-M   'P 1'
#
loop_
_entity.id
_entity.type
_entity.pdbx_description
1 polymer ?
#
loop_
_entity_poly.entity_id
_entity_poly.type
_entity_poly.pdbx_seq_one_letter_code
_entity_poly.pdbx_strand_id
1 'polypeptide(L)'
;ALPWVASGDREHLAHQVGTCRAGDDPRTSVVDGWGRLHDDDRIWVVDGSVFPTSLGVGPALTIAAHALRVADRILGSRFRSTERVDPETSAAPGESPSAR
;
A
#
# COMPACT_ATOMS: atom_id res chain seq x y z
N ALA A 1 40.16 7.92 10.05
CA ALA A 1 39.26 8.48 9.04
C ALA A 1 39.11 7.45 7.92
N LEU A 2 37.88 7.08 7.58
CA LEU A 2 37.60 6.13 6.50
C LEU A 2 37.49 6.94 5.19
N PRO A 3 38.48 6.90 4.30
CA PRO A 3 38.56 7.79 3.12
C PRO A 3 37.45 7.49 2.09
N TRP A 4 36.78 6.36 2.16
CA TRP A 4 35.72 5.98 1.23
C TRP A 4 34.35 6.66 1.52
N VAL A 5 34.21 7.26 2.70
CA VAL A 5 32.97 7.98 3.08
C VAL A 5 32.91 9.38 2.44
N ALA A 6 34.04 9.89 1.94
CA ALA A 6 34.12 11.25 1.41
C ALA A 6 34.02 11.34 -0.14
N SER A 7 34.10 10.21 -0.85
CA SER A 7 33.94 10.22 -2.31
C SER A 7 32.43 10.07 -2.59
N GLY A 8 31.76 11.20 -2.81
CA GLY A 8 30.39 11.25 -3.34
C GLY A 8 30.33 10.75 -4.78
N ASP A 9 30.87 9.57 -5.01
CA ASP A 9 30.82 8.92 -6.30
C ASP A 9 29.40 8.46 -6.56
N ARG A 10 28.75 9.05 -7.55
CA ARG A 10 27.34 8.75 -7.91
C ARG A 10 27.13 7.29 -8.28
N GLU A 11 28.21 6.57 -8.59
CA GLU A 11 28.17 5.13 -8.90
C GLU A 11 27.82 4.24 -7.69
N HIS A 12 27.89 4.77 -6.47
CA HIS A 12 27.56 4.04 -5.25
C HIS A 12 26.23 4.47 -4.62
N LEU A 13 25.45 5.31 -5.28
CA LEU A 13 24.12 5.71 -4.82
C LEU A 13 23.11 4.61 -5.15
N ALA A 14 23.05 3.62 -4.27
CA ALA A 14 21.99 2.61 -4.26
C ALA A 14 20.82 3.10 -3.39
N HIS A 15 19.61 2.70 -3.76
CA HIS A 15 18.40 2.91 -2.95
C HIS A 15 18.01 4.39 -2.76
N GLN A 16 17.79 5.08 -3.86
CA GLN A 16 17.18 6.41 -3.84
C GLN A 16 15.77 6.34 -3.25
N VAL A 17 15.40 7.33 -2.44
CA VAL A 17 14.11 7.41 -1.76
C VAL A 17 13.43 8.77 -2.03
N GLY A 18 12.13 8.87 -1.78
CA GLY A 18 11.39 10.14 -1.75
C GLY A 18 10.82 10.64 -3.07
N THR A 19 11.01 9.94 -4.19
CA THR A 19 10.44 10.36 -5.49
C THR A 19 8.92 10.32 -5.48
N CYS A 20 8.31 9.27 -4.89
CA CYS A 20 6.86 9.13 -4.68
C CYS A 20 6.52 9.20 -3.19
N ARG A 21 7.13 10.17 -2.47
CA ARG A 21 7.03 10.21 -1.01
C ARG A 21 5.60 10.16 -0.50
N ALA A 22 5.45 9.40 0.58
CA ALA A 22 4.20 9.28 1.30
C ALA A 22 3.94 10.49 2.22
N GLY A 23 2.66 10.81 2.39
CA GLY A 23 2.19 11.86 3.30
C GLY A 23 0.68 12.02 3.24
N ASP A 24 0.15 12.79 4.17
CA ASP A 24 -1.31 13.00 4.30
C ASP A 24 -1.84 14.12 3.40
N ASP A 25 -0.98 15.06 2.99
CA ASP A 25 -1.36 16.21 2.17
C ASP A 25 -0.99 15.96 0.69
N PRO A 26 -1.97 15.84 -0.22
CA PRO A 26 -1.73 15.61 -1.65
C PRO A 26 -0.98 16.74 -2.34
N ARG A 27 -0.89 17.93 -1.74
CA ARG A 27 -0.09 19.04 -2.29
C ARG A 27 1.40 18.88 -2.07
N THR A 28 1.79 18.05 -1.11
CA THR A 28 3.19 17.86 -0.69
C THR A 28 3.66 16.41 -0.76
N SER A 29 2.75 15.48 -1.07
CA SER A 29 3.03 14.04 -1.19
C SER A 29 2.36 13.46 -2.44
N VAL A 30 2.90 12.35 -2.93
CA VAL A 30 2.40 11.65 -4.11
C VAL A 30 1.43 10.52 -3.73
N VAL A 31 1.73 9.84 -2.63
CA VAL A 31 0.95 8.72 -2.12
C VAL A 31 0.58 8.96 -0.64
N ASP A 32 -0.45 8.28 -0.20
CA ASP A 32 -0.84 8.26 1.22
C ASP A 32 0.11 7.37 2.06
N GLY A 33 -0.11 7.30 3.37
CA GLY A 33 0.71 6.48 4.28
C GLY A 33 0.67 4.97 4.01
N TRP A 34 -0.17 4.52 3.08
CA TRP A 34 -0.25 3.14 2.62
C TRP A 34 0.41 2.92 1.26
N GLY A 35 0.93 3.97 0.64
CA GLY A 35 1.51 3.92 -0.69
C GLY A 35 0.50 4.01 -1.82
N ARG A 36 -0.78 4.33 -1.54
CA ARG A 36 -1.80 4.53 -2.56
C ARG A 36 -1.71 5.95 -3.11
N LEU A 37 -1.80 6.08 -4.44
CA LEU A 37 -1.76 7.38 -5.11
C LEU A 37 -2.95 8.24 -4.66
N HIS A 38 -2.71 9.54 -4.42
CA HIS A 38 -3.80 10.47 -4.05
C HIS A 38 -4.80 10.70 -5.18
N ASP A 39 -4.32 10.69 -6.42
CA ASP A 39 -5.13 10.99 -7.61
C ASP A 39 -5.81 9.76 -8.24
N ASP A 40 -5.34 8.55 -7.91
CA ASP A 40 -5.93 7.30 -8.41
C ASP A 40 -5.83 6.19 -7.36
N ASP A 41 -6.97 5.76 -6.85
CA ASP A 41 -7.08 4.76 -5.78
C ASP A 41 -6.76 3.31 -6.21
N ARG A 42 -6.52 3.09 -7.51
CA ARG A 42 -6.15 1.79 -8.09
C ARG A 42 -4.64 1.59 -8.16
N ILE A 43 -3.85 2.66 -7.98
CA ILE A 43 -2.39 2.63 -8.10
C ILE A 43 -1.75 2.64 -6.72
N TRP A 44 -0.82 1.72 -6.52
CA TRP A 44 -0.08 1.55 -5.28
C TRP A 44 1.42 1.53 -5.57
N VAL A 45 2.19 2.27 -4.80
CA VAL A 45 3.66 2.31 -4.87
C VAL A 45 4.21 1.58 -3.66
N VAL A 46 5.06 0.57 -3.89
CA VAL A 46 5.53 -0.34 -2.84
C VAL A 46 7.06 -0.44 -2.73
N ASP A 47 7.77 0.40 -3.45
CA ASP A 47 9.23 0.46 -3.45
C ASP A 47 9.77 1.55 -2.51
N GLY A 48 11.09 1.76 -2.52
CA GLY A 48 11.76 2.74 -1.67
C GLY A 48 11.39 4.20 -1.96
N SER A 49 10.77 4.49 -3.09
CA SER A 49 10.41 5.86 -3.48
C SER A 49 9.36 6.49 -2.55
N VAL A 50 8.59 5.67 -1.82
CA VAL A 50 7.56 6.14 -0.88
C VAL A 50 8.15 6.74 0.41
N PHE A 51 9.39 6.38 0.77
CA PHE A 51 9.98 6.86 2.02
C PHE A 51 10.39 8.33 1.91
N PRO A 52 9.90 9.21 2.80
CA PRO A 52 10.21 10.63 2.75
C PRO A 52 11.67 10.95 3.11
N THR A 53 12.35 10.05 3.83
CA THR A 53 13.74 10.19 4.27
C THR A 53 14.52 8.90 4.10
N SER A 54 15.85 9.01 3.93
CA SER A 54 16.74 7.86 3.93
C SER A 54 16.76 7.17 5.30
N LEU A 55 16.82 5.84 5.28
CA LEU A 55 16.81 5.01 6.49
C LEU A 55 18.22 4.84 7.12
N GLY A 56 19.25 5.45 6.55
CA GLY A 56 20.61 5.43 7.06
C GLY A 56 21.40 4.13 6.82
N VAL A 57 20.70 3.01 6.60
CA VAL A 57 21.24 1.69 6.21
C VAL A 57 20.42 1.16 5.04
N GLY A 58 20.89 0.07 4.40
CA GLY A 58 20.19 -0.51 3.24
C GLY A 58 18.71 -0.74 3.50
N PRO A 59 17.79 -0.16 2.71
CA PRO A 59 16.34 -0.15 2.99
C PRO A 59 15.61 -1.41 2.54
N ALA A 60 16.31 -2.42 2.01
CA ALA A 60 15.70 -3.58 1.34
C ALA A 60 14.66 -4.30 2.23
N LEU A 61 14.99 -4.52 3.50
CA LEU A 61 14.08 -5.18 4.45
C LEU A 61 12.84 -4.31 4.74
N THR A 62 13.02 -3.01 4.88
CA THR A 62 11.92 -2.06 5.12
C THR A 62 11.02 -1.94 3.88
N ILE A 63 11.59 -1.96 2.67
CA ILE A 63 10.84 -2.01 1.42
C ILE A 63 9.98 -3.28 1.36
N ALA A 64 10.57 -4.45 1.66
CA ALA A 64 9.84 -5.72 1.68
C ALA A 64 8.70 -5.72 2.71
N ALA A 65 8.94 -5.22 3.91
CA ALA A 65 7.93 -5.10 4.95
C ALA A 65 6.78 -4.15 4.53
N HIS A 66 7.10 -3.03 3.89
CA HIS A 66 6.10 -2.11 3.36
C HIS A 66 5.26 -2.77 2.26
N ALA A 67 5.88 -3.47 1.32
CA ALA A 67 5.18 -4.18 0.26
C ALA A 67 4.22 -5.24 0.80
N LEU A 68 4.62 -6.02 1.79
CA LEU A 68 3.75 -7.01 2.46
C LEU A 68 2.57 -6.32 3.17
N ARG A 69 2.82 -5.24 3.90
CA ARG A 69 1.78 -4.46 4.57
C ARG A 69 0.74 -3.90 3.58
N VAL A 70 1.18 -3.43 2.42
CA VAL A 70 0.28 -2.94 1.35
C VAL A 70 -0.51 -4.09 0.74
N ALA A 71 0.14 -5.24 0.48
CA ALA A 71 -0.52 -6.43 -0.03
C ALA A 71 -1.66 -6.91 0.90
N ASP A 72 -1.42 -6.96 2.20
CA ASP A 72 -2.44 -7.30 3.20
C ASP A 72 -3.62 -6.31 3.17
N ARG A 73 -3.32 -5.03 2.99
CA ARG A 73 -4.37 -4.00 2.87
C ARG A 73 -5.24 -4.21 1.63
N ILE A 74 -4.64 -4.51 0.49
CA ILE A 74 -5.35 -4.76 -0.77
C ILE A 74 -6.20 -6.03 -0.66
N LEU A 75 -5.65 -7.09 -0.12
CA LEU A 75 -6.37 -8.36 0.08
C LEU A 75 -7.52 -8.21 1.08
N GLY A 76 -7.29 -7.55 2.21
CA GLY A 76 -8.31 -7.30 3.22
C GLY A 76 -9.46 -6.40 2.72
N SER A 77 -9.20 -5.48 1.82
CA SER A 77 -10.24 -4.68 1.18
C SER A 77 -11.09 -5.50 0.20
N ARG A 78 -10.46 -6.40 -0.55
CA ARG A 78 -11.15 -7.34 -1.46
C ARG A 78 -12.03 -8.33 -0.70
N PHE A 79 -11.54 -8.88 0.40
CA PHE A 79 -12.29 -9.84 1.22
C PHE A 79 -13.55 -9.20 1.80
N ARG A 80 -13.46 -7.97 2.30
CA ARG A 80 -14.62 -7.19 2.79
C ARG A 80 -15.64 -6.86 1.72
N SER A 81 -15.23 -6.70 0.47
CA SER A 81 -16.16 -6.46 -0.66
C SER A 81 -16.90 -7.72 -1.07
N THR A 82 -16.32 -8.90 -0.85
CA THR A 82 -16.95 -10.20 -1.18
C THR A 82 -17.91 -10.66 -0.06
N GLU A 83 -17.71 -10.19 1.17
CA GLU A 83 -18.55 -10.54 2.32
C GLU A 83 -19.83 -9.69 2.43
N ARG A 84 -19.98 -8.66 1.60
CA ARG A 84 -21.28 -8.00 1.34
C ARG A 84 -22.08 -8.77 0.30
N VAL A 85 -22.42 -10.00 0.61
CA VAL A 85 -23.58 -10.64 0.00
C VAL A 85 -24.78 -10.09 0.75
N ASP A 86 -25.62 -9.37 0.03
CA ASP A 86 -26.84 -8.80 0.59
C ASP A 86 -27.66 -9.90 1.26
N PRO A 87 -28.14 -9.70 2.50
CA PRO A 87 -28.94 -10.70 3.22
C PRO A 87 -30.32 -10.92 2.61
N GLU A 88 -30.68 -10.22 1.54
CA GLU A 88 -31.99 -10.37 0.89
C GLU A 88 -32.11 -11.55 -0.07
N THR A 89 -31.02 -12.24 -0.43
CA THR A 89 -31.12 -13.43 -1.32
C THR A 89 -31.30 -14.73 -0.59
N SER A 90 -31.45 -14.73 0.74
CA SER A 90 -31.73 -15.90 1.56
C SER A 90 -33.18 -15.98 2.04
N ALA A 91 -34.14 -15.40 1.33
CA ALA A 91 -35.54 -15.71 1.52
C ALA A 91 -35.82 -17.05 0.85
N ALA A 92 -35.90 -18.12 1.64
CA ALA A 92 -36.46 -19.39 1.19
C ALA A 92 -37.88 -19.18 0.59
N PRO A 93 -38.21 -19.83 -0.54
CA PRO A 93 -39.56 -19.75 -1.09
C PRO A 93 -40.56 -20.25 -0.04
N GLY A 94 -41.49 -19.35 0.31
CA GLY A 94 -42.47 -19.59 1.33
C GLY A 94 -43.29 -20.84 1.05
N GLU A 95 -43.46 -21.66 2.09
CA GLU A 95 -44.46 -22.71 2.16
C GLU A 95 -45.84 -22.09 1.90
N SER A 96 -46.49 -22.61 0.88
CA SER A 96 -47.86 -22.31 0.58
C SER A 96 -48.77 -22.93 1.69
N PRO A 97 -49.62 -22.17 2.38
CA PRO A 97 -50.58 -22.78 3.30
C PRO A 97 -51.61 -23.55 2.49
N SER A 98 -51.66 -24.84 2.72
CA SER A 98 -52.73 -25.71 2.23
C SER A 98 -54.09 -25.17 2.69
N ALA A 99 -54.95 -24.79 1.76
CA ALA A 99 -56.32 -24.46 2.00
C ALA A 99 -57.12 -25.73 2.37
N ARG A 100 -57.93 -25.66 3.46
CA ARG A 100 -59.10 -26.47 3.72
C ARG A 100 -60.30 -25.57 3.61
#